data_7858e799d12b807036863df81323603f
#
_entry.id   7858e799d12b807036863df81323603f
#
_cell.length_a   1.000
_cell.length_b   1.000
_cell.length_c   1.000
_cell.angle_alpha   90.00
_cell.angle_beta   90.00
_cell.angle_gamma   90.00
#
_symmetry.space_group_name_H-M   'P 1'
#
loop_
_entity.id
_entity.type
_entity.pdbx_description
1 polymer ?
#
loop_
_entity_poly.entity_id
_entity_poly.type
_entity_poly.pdbx_seq_one_letter_code
_entity_poly.pdbx_strand_id
1 'polypeptide(L)'
;AMEAGDLLDSVKKNCPDFLTCLSCGTLGEHGIKELLLKMEEAGCFPEIYGVRSFGTVMPWEEQEDLNLIVNSESFDFTVSRDMDYLQNYLRKIRKRLQKMGFQGTPVIVDEIFPVRDSFRGGFEMFTDDGIPKAVYGAAKLLGKMGTRLVASGKGYFISTEEREERIQIYFYNYVHYDMLYRHRHTVNISRTDRYRVFQAGENLTFSVQLRKVPRGEYRIQCYKITREQGSPYDCWAAMGAPEAMTSEEKEMICHSADPEYRVWRETVGEEQILSVQEHLKVHEVACIEIICLNHHQ
;
A
#
# COMPACT_ATOMS: atom_id res chain seq x y z
N ALA A 1 -16.64 25.35 -5.56
CA ALA A 1 -17.66 24.29 -5.68
C ALA A 1 -18.40 24.39 -7.01
N MET A 2 -18.96 25.56 -7.36
CA MET A 2 -19.63 25.76 -8.66
C MET A 2 -18.70 25.42 -9.84
N GLU A 3 -17.50 25.99 -9.90
CA GLU A 3 -16.51 25.66 -10.96
C GLU A 3 -16.17 24.16 -11.03
N ALA A 4 -16.09 23.49 -9.89
CA ALA A 4 -15.86 22.05 -9.84
C ALA A 4 -17.06 21.25 -10.36
N GLY A 5 -18.30 21.72 -10.07
CA GLY A 5 -19.52 21.14 -10.59
C GLY A 5 -19.61 21.23 -12.11
N ASP A 6 -19.41 22.42 -12.65
CA ASP A 6 -19.40 22.67 -14.09
C ASP A 6 -18.36 21.82 -14.82
N LEU A 7 -17.19 21.61 -14.19
CA LEU A 7 -16.14 20.75 -14.73
C LEU A 7 -16.56 19.26 -14.71
N LEU A 8 -17.11 18.78 -13.61
CA LEU A 8 -17.59 17.39 -13.49
C LEU A 8 -18.70 17.10 -14.53
N ASP A 9 -19.65 18.00 -14.67
CA ASP A 9 -20.74 17.89 -15.65
C ASP A 9 -20.20 17.91 -17.08
N SER A 10 -19.21 18.77 -17.36
CA SER A 10 -18.55 18.81 -18.68
C SER A 10 -17.80 17.51 -18.97
N VAL A 11 -17.09 16.96 -17.99
CA VAL A 11 -16.39 15.66 -18.16
C VAL A 11 -17.39 14.55 -18.43
N LYS A 12 -18.47 14.46 -17.66
CA LYS A 12 -19.50 13.44 -17.85
C LYS A 12 -20.21 13.55 -19.19
N LYS A 13 -20.44 14.76 -19.66
CA LYS A 13 -21.08 15.01 -20.96
C LYS A 13 -20.20 14.56 -22.12
N ASN A 14 -18.88 14.77 -22.04
CA ASN A 14 -17.94 14.48 -23.12
C ASN A 14 -17.32 13.06 -23.00
N CYS A 15 -17.25 12.51 -21.81
CA CYS A 15 -16.64 11.22 -21.51
C CYS A 15 -17.51 10.43 -20.51
N PRO A 16 -18.70 9.96 -20.92
CA PRO A 16 -19.70 9.36 -20.02
C PRO A 16 -19.19 8.10 -19.30
N ASP A 17 -18.25 7.37 -19.92
CA ASP A 17 -17.67 6.15 -19.35
C ASP A 17 -16.59 6.40 -18.30
N PHE A 18 -16.12 7.63 -18.15
CA PHE A 18 -15.11 7.96 -17.15
C PHE A 18 -15.74 8.19 -15.79
N LEU A 19 -15.16 7.57 -14.76
CA LEU A 19 -15.51 7.86 -13.38
C LEU A 19 -14.90 9.21 -12.97
N THR A 20 -15.72 10.05 -12.38
CA THR A 20 -15.27 11.34 -11.84
C THR A 20 -14.73 11.16 -10.44
N CYS A 21 -13.51 11.63 -10.20
CA CYS A 21 -12.90 11.63 -8.88
C CYS A 21 -12.61 13.07 -8.46
N LEU A 22 -13.06 13.46 -7.28
CA LEU A 22 -12.65 14.71 -6.66
C LEU A 22 -11.61 14.41 -5.58
N SER A 23 -10.39 14.86 -5.79
CA SER A 23 -9.37 14.84 -4.75
C SER A 23 -9.60 16.00 -3.79
N CYS A 24 -9.91 15.68 -2.54
CA CYS A 24 -10.08 16.68 -1.47
C CYS A 24 -8.73 17.27 -1.00
N GLY A 25 -7.64 16.80 -1.55
CA GLY A 25 -6.30 17.30 -1.29
C GLY A 25 -5.93 17.24 0.20
N THR A 26 -5.37 18.32 0.68
CA THR A 26 -4.91 18.49 2.06
C THR A 26 -5.98 19.09 2.98
N LEU A 27 -7.25 19.04 2.58
CA LEU A 27 -8.32 19.55 3.42
C LEU A 27 -8.47 18.67 4.67
N GLY A 28 -8.32 19.26 5.83
CA GLY A 28 -8.66 18.63 7.11
C GLY A 28 -10.14 18.27 7.20
N GLU A 29 -10.51 17.57 8.25
CA GLU A 29 -11.89 17.09 8.45
C GLU A 29 -12.95 18.20 8.29
N HIS A 30 -12.66 19.42 8.73
CA HIS A 30 -13.55 20.56 8.61
C HIS A 30 -13.68 21.03 7.15
N GLY A 31 -12.58 21.17 6.43
CA GLY A 31 -12.57 21.58 5.03
C GLY A 31 -13.28 20.59 4.11
N ILE A 32 -13.12 19.29 4.36
CA ILE A 32 -13.84 18.22 3.64
C ILE A 32 -15.36 18.38 3.87
N LYS A 33 -15.78 18.63 5.11
CA LYS A 33 -17.20 18.85 5.44
C LYS A 33 -17.76 20.07 4.69
N GLU A 34 -17.05 21.17 4.71
CA GLU A 34 -17.47 22.40 4.03
C GLU A 34 -17.56 22.20 2.51
N LEU A 35 -16.58 21.51 1.92
CA LEU A 35 -16.60 21.18 0.49
C LEU A 35 -17.81 20.32 0.14
N LEU A 36 -18.05 19.25 0.90
CA LEU A 36 -19.18 18.35 0.66
C LEU A 36 -20.54 19.06 0.80
N LEU A 37 -20.70 19.95 1.78
CA LEU A 37 -21.92 20.75 1.91
C LEU A 37 -22.13 21.67 0.71
N LYS A 38 -21.08 22.35 0.23
CA LYS A 38 -21.15 23.20 -0.97
C LYS A 38 -21.45 22.40 -2.24
N MET A 39 -20.98 21.17 -2.33
CA MET A 39 -21.32 20.28 -3.45
C MET A 39 -22.76 19.79 -3.38
N GLU A 40 -23.27 19.50 -2.19
CA GLU A 40 -24.68 19.17 -1.96
C GLU A 40 -25.60 20.34 -2.37
N GLU A 41 -25.26 21.56 -1.96
CA GLU A 41 -26.00 22.77 -2.35
C GLU A 41 -25.97 23.01 -3.86
N ALA A 42 -24.86 22.67 -4.52
CA ALA A 42 -24.72 22.78 -5.98
C ALA A 42 -25.31 21.60 -6.76
N GLY A 43 -25.74 20.52 -6.07
CA GLY A 43 -26.28 19.32 -6.70
C GLY A 43 -25.28 18.52 -7.53
N CYS A 44 -23.97 18.71 -7.29
CA CYS A 44 -22.91 18.05 -8.04
C CYS A 44 -22.03 17.17 -7.15
N PHE A 45 -21.95 15.89 -7.47
CA PHE A 45 -21.21 14.92 -6.68
C PHE A 45 -20.26 14.09 -7.56
N PRO A 46 -19.01 13.89 -7.12
CA PRO A 46 -18.11 12.96 -7.78
C PRO A 46 -18.54 11.52 -7.47
N GLU A 47 -18.17 10.60 -8.34
CA GLU A 47 -18.40 9.18 -8.12
C GLU A 47 -17.41 8.57 -7.14
N ILE A 48 -16.23 9.20 -7.00
CA ILE A 48 -15.14 8.75 -6.13
C ILE A 48 -14.60 9.97 -5.36
N TYR A 49 -14.32 9.78 -4.07
CA TYR A 49 -13.59 10.77 -3.27
C TYR A 49 -12.13 10.35 -3.12
N GLY A 50 -11.21 11.22 -3.56
CA GLY A 50 -9.79 11.12 -3.29
C GLY A 50 -9.43 11.87 -2.00
N VAL A 51 -8.69 11.24 -1.11
CA VAL A 51 -8.15 11.86 0.10
C VAL A 51 -6.65 11.70 0.15
N ARG A 52 -5.95 12.78 0.47
CA ARG A 52 -4.51 12.77 0.68
C ARG A 52 -4.23 12.59 2.16
N SER A 53 -3.79 11.43 2.56
CA SER A 53 -3.37 11.18 3.93
C SER A 53 -2.54 9.91 4.04
N PHE A 54 -1.27 10.00 3.85
CA PHE A 54 -0.33 8.89 4.06
C PHE A 54 0.26 8.89 5.47
N GLY A 55 -0.57 9.07 6.50
CA GLY A 55 -0.11 9.21 7.86
C GLY A 55 0.48 10.59 8.14
N THR A 56 0.24 11.57 7.25
CA THR A 56 0.58 12.97 7.49
C THR A 56 -0.55 13.65 8.26
N VAL A 57 -0.19 14.46 9.23
CA VAL A 57 -1.12 15.25 10.02
C VAL A 57 -0.98 16.70 9.61
N MET A 58 -2.09 17.31 9.26
CA MET A 58 -2.08 18.72 8.89
C MET A 58 -1.97 19.62 10.13
N PRO A 59 -1.36 20.83 10.01
CA PRO A 59 -1.15 21.73 11.15
C PRO A 59 -2.43 22.12 11.91
N TRP A 60 -3.58 22.04 11.24
CA TRP A 60 -4.89 22.39 11.79
C TRP A 60 -5.66 21.21 12.41
N GLU A 61 -5.14 19.99 12.35
CA GLU A 61 -5.75 18.86 13.03
C GLU A 61 -5.41 18.89 14.51
N GLU A 62 -6.41 18.63 15.38
CA GLU A 62 -6.21 18.55 16.82
C GLU A 62 -5.21 17.44 17.15
N GLN A 63 -4.12 17.83 17.82
CA GLN A 63 -2.93 17.00 18.01
C GLN A 63 -2.94 16.16 19.28
N GLU A 64 -4.05 16.09 20.02
CA GLU A 64 -4.08 15.58 21.39
C GLU A 64 -3.59 14.11 21.52
N ASP A 65 -3.73 13.29 20.46
CA ASP A 65 -3.39 11.86 20.50
C ASP A 65 -2.28 11.42 19.51
N LEU A 66 -1.60 12.35 18.87
CA LEU A 66 -0.70 12.02 17.77
C LEU A 66 0.77 12.09 18.18
N ASN A 67 1.44 10.95 18.17
CA ASN A 67 2.90 10.89 18.21
C ASN A 67 3.47 11.36 16.88
N LEU A 68 3.79 12.64 16.79
CA LEU A 68 4.16 13.29 15.55
C LEU A 68 5.67 13.34 15.38
N ILE A 69 6.14 13.04 14.17
CA ILE A 69 7.46 13.43 13.71
C ILE A 69 7.30 14.73 12.95
N VAL A 70 7.98 15.77 13.37
CA VAL A 70 8.14 16.96 12.54
C VAL A 70 9.09 16.58 11.42
N ASN A 71 8.56 16.56 10.20
CA ASN A 71 9.39 16.38 9.04
C ASN A 71 10.02 17.72 8.68
N SER A 72 11.32 17.69 8.62
CA SER A 72 12.27 18.75 8.30
C SER A 72 11.74 20.01 7.59
N GLU A 73 12.47 21.03 7.79
CA GLU A 73 12.59 22.43 7.34
C GLU A 73 11.82 22.90 6.07
N SER A 74 11.17 22.04 5.31
CA SER A 74 10.53 22.41 4.04
C SER A 74 9.03 22.13 3.91
N PHE A 75 8.39 21.52 4.89
CA PHE A 75 6.96 21.20 4.82
C PHE A 75 6.22 21.45 6.13
N ASP A 76 5.08 22.14 6.04
CA ASP A 76 4.18 22.42 7.17
C ASP A 76 3.31 21.22 7.57
N PHE A 77 3.84 20.01 7.46
CA PHE A 77 3.11 18.83 7.88
C PHE A 77 3.93 17.89 8.78
N THR A 78 3.23 17.12 9.55
CA THR A 78 3.79 16.21 10.54
C THR A 78 3.37 14.79 10.18
N VAL A 79 4.29 13.83 10.30
CA VAL A 79 4.02 12.42 10.03
C VAL A 79 3.60 11.73 11.31
N SER A 80 2.47 11.05 11.29
CA SER A 80 2.01 10.23 12.40
C SER A 80 2.85 8.97 12.57
N ARG A 81 3.24 8.67 13.80
CA ARG A 81 3.83 7.38 14.19
C ARG A 81 2.78 6.36 14.62
N ASP A 82 1.50 6.72 14.56
CA ASP A 82 0.39 5.80 14.78
C ASP A 82 0.15 5.00 13.50
N MET A 83 0.33 3.69 13.58
CA MET A 83 0.18 2.80 12.44
C MET A 83 -1.28 2.65 12.00
N ASP A 84 -2.21 2.91 12.90
CA ASP A 84 -3.65 2.89 12.60
C ASP A 84 -4.18 4.25 12.16
N TYR A 85 -3.32 5.27 12.08
CA TYR A 85 -3.73 6.65 11.74
C TYR A 85 -4.53 6.70 10.44
N LEU A 86 -4.01 6.16 9.34
CA LEU A 86 -4.68 6.16 8.05
C LEU A 86 -6.02 5.41 8.10
N GLN A 87 -6.05 4.26 8.74
CA GLN A 87 -7.29 3.48 8.90
C GLN A 87 -8.34 4.25 9.71
N ASN A 88 -7.92 4.88 10.81
CA ASN A 88 -8.79 5.69 11.66
C ASN A 88 -9.29 6.93 10.90
N TYR A 89 -8.43 7.59 10.13
CA TYR A 89 -8.78 8.72 9.29
C TYR A 89 -9.82 8.35 8.23
N LEU A 90 -9.59 7.28 7.45
CA LEU A 90 -10.54 6.79 6.46
C LEU A 90 -11.89 6.38 7.08
N ARG A 91 -11.85 5.78 8.28
CA ARG A 91 -13.07 5.44 9.01
C ARG A 91 -13.89 6.68 9.41
N LYS A 92 -13.21 7.77 9.82
CA LYS A 92 -13.88 9.06 10.11
C LYS A 92 -14.52 9.63 8.85
N ILE A 93 -13.81 9.66 7.72
CA ILE A 93 -14.33 10.15 6.44
C ILE A 93 -15.55 9.34 5.99
N ARG A 94 -15.46 8.01 5.98
CA ARG A 94 -16.57 7.13 5.60
C ARG A 94 -17.81 7.35 6.48
N LYS A 95 -17.64 7.46 7.80
CA LYS A 95 -18.76 7.78 8.72
C LYS A 95 -19.40 9.11 8.40
N ARG A 96 -18.64 10.10 7.98
CA ARG A 96 -19.14 11.41 7.61
C ARG A 96 -19.92 11.37 6.29
N LEU A 97 -19.35 10.75 5.24
CA LEU A 97 -20.04 10.52 3.97
C LEU A 97 -21.36 9.79 4.19
N GLN A 98 -21.37 8.76 5.04
CA GLN A 98 -22.58 8.02 5.39
C GLN A 98 -23.65 8.90 6.06
N LYS A 99 -23.27 9.80 7.00
CA LYS A 99 -24.19 10.73 7.66
C LYS A 99 -24.79 11.75 6.67
N MET A 100 -24.11 12.03 5.57
CA MET A 100 -24.55 12.94 4.51
C MET A 100 -25.34 12.21 3.39
N GLY A 101 -25.62 10.91 3.54
CA GLY A 101 -26.38 10.14 2.55
C GLY A 101 -25.54 9.48 1.46
N PHE A 102 -24.21 9.65 1.48
CA PHE A 102 -23.28 9.05 0.48
C PHE A 102 -22.82 7.66 0.92
N GLN A 103 -23.77 6.75 1.12
CA GLN A 103 -23.47 5.36 1.46
C GLN A 103 -22.93 4.63 0.23
N GLY A 104 -21.76 4.05 0.36
CA GLY A 104 -21.17 3.23 -0.70
C GLY A 104 -20.29 3.99 -1.71
N THR A 105 -20.17 5.33 -1.58
CA THR A 105 -19.23 6.08 -2.42
C THR A 105 -17.79 5.63 -2.14
N PRO A 106 -17.04 5.19 -3.14
CA PRO A 106 -15.66 4.79 -2.97
C PRO A 106 -14.80 5.95 -2.46
N VAL A 107 -13.93 5.64 -1.51
CA VAL A 107 -12.89 6.56 -1.04
C VAL A 107 -11.55 5.96 -1.40
N ILE A 108 -10.79 6.66 -2.23
CA ILE A 108 -9.41 6.30 -2.55
C ILE A 108 -8.44 7.20 -1.78
N VAL A 109 -7.33 6.62 -1.39
CA VAL A 109 -6.22 7.42 -0.88
C VAL A 109 -5.41 7.88 -2.08
N ASP A 110 -5.51 9.19 -2.33
CA ASP A 110 -4.78 9.86 -3.39
C ASP A 110 -3.49 10.41 -2.79
N GLU A 111 -2.38 10.08 -3.36
CA GLU A 111 -1.07 10.55 -2.92
C GLU A 111 -0.92 12.02 -3.31
N ILE A 112 -0.04 12.96 -2.89
CA ILE A 112 1.28 12.66 -2.57
C ILE A 112 2.11 13.89 -2.54
N PHE A 113 3.01 13.95 -1.65
CA PHE A 113 3.98 15.00 -1.58
C PHE A 113 5.30 14.52 -2.20
N PRO A 114 5.89 15.26 -3.15
CA PRO A 114 7.28 15.04 -3.54
C PRO A 114 8.16 15.49 -2.36
N VAL A 115 8.45 14.61 -1.45
CA VAL A 115 9.49 14.83 -0.45
C VAL A 115 10.79 14.39 -1.07
N ARG A 116 11.78 15.28 -1.13
CA ARG A 116 13.14 14.92 -1.52
C ARG A 116 13.73 13.99 -0.48
N ASP A 117 13.72 12.70 -0.77
CA ASP A 117 14.13 11.68 0.19
C ASP A 117 15.00 10.58 -0.42
N SER A 118 16.29 10.67 -0.15
CA SER A 118 17.17 9.52 -0.36
C SER A 118 17.04 8.57 0.84
N PHE A 119 16.00 7.74 0.87
CA PHE A 119 15.72 6.76 1.93
C PHE A 119 15.64 7.34 3.36
N ARG A 120 15.15 8.55 3.53
CA ARG A 120 14.99 9.18 4.86
C ARG A 120 13.75 8.74 5.64
N GLY A 121 12.90 7.90 5.05
CA GLY A 121 11.70 7.35 5.67
C GLY A 121 10.41 8.07 5.29
N GLY A 122 10.41 8.79 4.17
CA GLY A 122 9.21 9.36 3.59
C GLY A 122 8.30 8.29 2.96
N PHE A 123 7.05 8.68 2.67
CA PHE A 123 6.00 7.78 2.17
C PHE A 123 6.01 7.56 0.67
N GLU A 124 6.89 8.24 -0.05
CA GLU A 124 6.96 8.15 -1.50
C GLU A 124 7.35 6.75 -1.95
N MET A 125 6.87 6.37 -3.13
CA MET A 125 7.22 5.10 -3.76
C MET A 125 8.61 5.14 -4.40
N PHE A 126 9.13 6.33 -4.67
CA PHE A 126 10.43 6.55 -5.31
C PHE A 126 11.26 7.56 -4.52
N THR A 127 12.56 7.47 -4.63
CA THR A 127 13.47 8.52 -4.18
C THR A 127 13.50 9.67 -5.20
N ASP A 128 14.11 10.81 -4.86
CA ASP A 128 14.35 11.92 -5.80
C ASP A 128 15.10 11.53 -7.06
N ASP A 129 15.97 10.55 -6.93
CA ASP A 129 16.77 9.99 -8.02
C ASP A 129 15.97 8.99 -8.86
N GLY A 130 14.66 8.79 -8.56
CA GLY A 130 13.81 7.85 -9.27
C GLY A 130 14.03 6.39 -8.89
N ILE A 131 14.74 6.10 -7.80
CA ILE A 131 14.95 4.74 -7.32
C ILE A 131 13.67 4.23 -6.67
N PRO A 132 13.09 3.10 -7.12
CA PRO A 132 11.89 2.55 -6.52
C PRO A 132 12.18 2.06 -5.09
N LYS A 133 11.31 2.40 -4.13
CA LYS A 133 11.41 1.88 -2.76
C LYS A 133 10.68 0.53 -2.64
N ALA A 134 10.96 -0.24 -1.58
CA ALA A 134 10.31 -1.54 -1.33
C ALA A 134 8.78 -1.44 -1.30
N VAL A 135 8.22 -0.30 -0.87
CA VAL A 135 6.77 -0.04 -0.89
C VAL A 135 6.20 -0.04 -2.30
N TYR A 136 6.93 0.46 -3.29
CA TYR A 136 6.53 0.37 -4.71
C TYR A 136 6.46 -1.08 -5.17
N GLY A 137 7.49 -1.88 -4.84
CA GLY A 137 7.50 -3.32 -5.11
C GLY A 137 6.32 -4.04 -4.47
N ALA A 138 6.05 -3.79 -3.18
CA ALA A 138 4.92 -4.37 -2.46
C ALA A 138 3.56 -3.96 -3.09
N ALA A 139 3.39 -2.68 -3.45
CA ALA A 139 2.19 -2.20 -4.14
C ALA A 139 2.02 -2.85 -5.52
N LYS A 140 3.11 -3.01 -6.29
CA LYS A 140 3.11 -3.71 -7.58
C LYS A 140 2.69 -5.17 -7.42
N LEU A 141 3.14 -5.86 -6.37
CA LEU A 141 2.70 -7.22 -6.07
C LEU A 141 1.23 -7.26 -5.64
N LEU A 142 0.78 -6.29 -4.83
CA LEU A 142 -0.63 -6.16 -4.46
C LEU A 142 -1.53 -5.90 -5.69
N GLY A 143 -1.03 -5.16 -6.67
CA GLY A 143 -1.71 -4.92 -7.95
C GLY A 143 -1.92 -6.18 -8.81
N LYS A 144 -1.26 -7.32 -8.48
CA LYS A 144 -1.49 -8.61 -9.14
C LYS A 144 -2.71 -9.36 -8.60
N MET A 145 -3.29 -8.88 -7.47
CA MET A 145 -4.46 -9.53 -6.87
C MET A 145 -5.68 -9.39 -7.78
N GLY A 146 -6.48 -10.44 -7.82
CA GLY A 146 -7.72 -10.46 -8.58
C GLY A 146 -8.83 -9.64 -7.93
N THR A 147 -9.87 -9.40 -8.69
CA THR A 147 -10.98 -8.50 -8.30
C THR A 147 -11.91 -9.07 -7.25
N ARG A 148 -11.95 -10.40 -7.09
CA ARG A 148 -12.82 -11.08 -6.13
C ARG A 148 -12.02 -11.62 -4.95
N LEU A 149 -12.20 -11.03 -3.78
CA LEU A 149 -11.63 -11.53 -2.52
C LEU A 149 -12.32 -12.84 -2.12
N VAL A 150 -11.56 -13.90 -1.93
CA VAL A 150 -12.04 -15.24 -1.52
C VAL A 150 -11.89 -15.42 -0.02
N ALA A 151 -10.75 -15.02 0.52
CA ALA A 151 -10.47 -15.12 1.96
C ALA A 151 -9.45 -14.05 2.38
N SER A 152 -9.51 -13.67 3.64
CA SER A 152 -8.50 -12.80 4.25
C SER A 152 -8.35 -13.12 5.72
N GLY A 153 -7.18 -12.81 6.27
CA GLY A 153 -6.88 -12.98 7.68
C GLY A 153 -5.62 -12.22 8.07
N LYS A 154 -5.13 -12.49 9.27
CA LYS A 154 -3.89 -11.86 9.73
C LYS A 154 -2.73 -12.33 8.87
N GLY A 155 -2.15 -11.42 8.10
CA GLY A 155 -0.98 -11.64 7.26
C GLY A 155 -1.27 -12.23 5.88
N TYR A 156 -2.53 -12.35 5.42
CA TYR A 156 -2.82 -12.84 4.08
C TYR A 156 -4.13 -12.34 3.47
N PHE A 157 -4.15 -12.33 2.12
CA PHE A 157 -5.34 -12.18 1.29
C PHE A 157 -5.31 -13.24 0.18
N ILE A 158 -6.47 -13.78 -0.16
CA ILE A 158 -6.63 -14.70 -1.29
C ILE A 158 -7.70 -14.12 -2.21
N SER A 159 -7.38 -14.00 -3.48
CA SER A 159 -8.29 -13.50 -4.51
C SER A 159 -8.31 -14.40 -5.73
N THR A 160 -9.26 -14.15 -6.60
CA THR A 160 -9.40 -14.82 -7.89
C THR A 160 -10.00 -13.85 -8.91
N GLU A 161 -9.81 -14.16 -10.19
CA GLU A 161 -10.45 -13.47 -11.31
C GLU A 161 -11.61 -14.29 -11.83
N GLU A 162 -12.72 -13.64 -12.22
CA GLU A 162 -13.93 -14.33 -12.65
C GLU A 162 -13.79 -15.10 -13.96
N ARG A 163 -12.90 -14.65 -14.86
CA ARG A 163 -12.74 -15.19 -16.20
C ARG A 163 -11.47 -16.00 -16.42
N GLU A 164 -10.59 -15.97 -15.47
CA GLU A 164 -9.31 -16.67 -15.57
C GLU A 164 -9.20 -17.63 -14.39
N GLU A 165 -8.74 -18.82 -14.66
CA GLU A 165 -8.48 -19.84 -13.65
C GLU A 165 -7.18 -19.52 -12.89
N ARG A 166 -7.17 -18.32 -12.33
CA ARG A 166 -6.06 -17.78 -11.55
C ARG A 166 -6.50 -17.58 -10.12
N ILE A 167 -5.65 -18.01 -9.20
CA ILE A 167 -5.77 -17.75 -7.78
C ILE A 167 -4.53 -16.97 -7.36
N GLN A 168 -4.72 -15.88 -6.66
CA GLN A 168 -3.64 -15.07 -6.13
C GLN A 168 -3.67 -15.09 -4.61
N ILE A 169 -2.50 -15.26 -4.01
CA ILE A 169 -2.33 -15.26 -2.56
C ILE A 169 -1.27 -14.21 -2.23
N TYR A 170 -1.62 -13.23 -1.43
CA TYR A 170 -0.69 -12.25 -0.91
C TYR A 170 -0.45 -12.50 0.57
N PHE A 171 0.79 -12.70 0.94
CA PHE A 171 1.24 -12.87 2.32
C PHE A 171 2.06 -11.68 2.76
N TYR A 172 1.94 -11.30 4.01
CA TYR A 172 2.76 -10.25 4.61
C TYR A 172 3.02 -10.53 6.09
N ASN A 173 4.23 -10.20 6.53
CA ASN A 173 4.60 -10.24 7.93
C ASN A 173 5.02 -8.85 8.38
N TYR A 174 4.10 -8.17 9.06
CA TYR A 174 4.25 -6.78 9.43
C TYR A 174 4.26 -6.62 10.96
N VAL A 175 5.16 -5.78 11.47
CA VAL A 175 5.20 -5.37 12.87
C VAL A 175 5.12 -3.86 13.00
N HIS A 176 4.55 -3.41 14.09
CA HIS A 176 4.35 -1.98 14.38
C HIS A 176 5.63 -1.33 14.88
N TYR A 177 5.65 0.01 14.90
CA TYR A 177 6.67 0.76 15.60
C TYR A 177 6.71 0.40 17.09
N ASP A 178 7.90 0.36 17.66
CA ASP A 178 8.05 0.16 19.09
C ASP A 178 7.51 1.35 19.91
N MET A 179 7.24 1.11 21.19
CA MET A 179 6.68 2.13 22.06
C MET A 179 7.62 3.33 22.27
N LEU A 180 8.92 3.10 22.35
CA LEU A 180 9.89 4.18 22.54
C LEU A 180 9.94 5.08 21.31
N TYR A 181 9.91 4.49 20.11
CA TYR A 181 9.85 5.28 18.88
C TYR A 181 8.52 6.04 18.76
N ARG A 182 7.40 5.39 19.03
CA ARG A 182 6.07 6.03 19.02
C ARG A 182 6.01 7.25 19.95
N HIS A 183 6.60 7.15 21.14
CA HIS A 183 6.62 8.22 22.13
C HIS A 183 7.84 9.15 22.02
N ARG A 184 8.59 9.11 20.91
CA ARG A 184 9.75 9.97 20.62
C ARG A 184 10.92 9.80 21.57
N HIS A 185 11.02 8.70 22.29
CA HIS A 185 12.16 8.40 23.18
C HIS A 185 13.32 7.77 22.42
N THR A 186 13.10 7.23 21.22
CA THR A 186 14.17 6.72 20.37
C THR A 186 14.82 7.88 19.63
N VAL A 187 16.08 8.12 19.91
CA VAL A 187 16.93 9.16 19.30
C VAL A 187 18.10 8.52 18.55
N ASN A 188 18.75 9.29 17.68
CA ASN A 188 19.94 8.85 16.93
C ASN A 188 19.73 7.56 16.12
N ILE A 189 18.63 7.52 15.36
CA ILE A 189 18.36 6.41 14.43
C ILE A 189 19.39 6.50 13.29
N SER A 190 20.23 5.46 13.18
CA SER A 190 21.21 5.37 12.10
C SER A 190 20.55 5.30 10.73
N ARG A 191 21.17 5.90 9.71
CA ARG A 191 20.75 5.75 8.32
C ARG A 191 20.83 4.31 7.83
N THR A 192 21.76 3.54 8.36
CA THR A 192 22.01 2.14 7.99
C THR A 192 21.21 1.14 8.83
N ASP A 193 20.53 1.59 9.88
CA ASP A 193 19.74 0.72 10.76
C ASP A 193 18.43 1.37 11.16
N ARG A 194 17.51 1.52 10.20
CA ARG A 194 16.17 2.08 10.42
C ARG A 194 15.19 1.05 10.96
N TYR A 195 15.47 -0.23 10.84
CA TYR A 195 14.59 -1.28 11.38
C TYR A 195 14.49 -1.28 12.91
N ARG A 196 15.44 -0.63 13.57
CA ARG A 196 15.43 -0.44 15.02
C ARG A 196 14.19 0.28 15.58
N VAL A 197 13.43 0.95 14.71
CA VAL A 197 12.20 1.66 15.12
C VAL A 197 10.98 0.73 15.26
N PHE A 198 11.10 -0.51 14.84
CA PHE A 198 10.02 -1.48 14.90
C PHE A 198 10.11 -2.38 16.14
N GLN A 199 8.97 -2.92 16.54
CA GLN A 199 8.91 -3.95 17.58
C GLN A 199 9.66 -5.21 17.12
N ALA A 200 10.16 -5.98 18.08
CA ALA A 200 10.57 -7.35 17.79
C ALA A 200 9.36 -8.15 17.29
N GLY A 201 9.56 -8.91 16.23
CA GLY A 201 8.54 -9.75 15.63
C GLY A 201 9.05 -11.16 15.37
N GLU A 202 8.12 -12.07 15.20
CA GLU A 202 8.43 -13.47 14.87
C GLU A 202 8.33 -13.69 13.37
N ASN A 203 9.13 -14.64 12.87
CA ASN A 203 8.96 -15.14 11.52
C ASN A 203 7.67 -15.96 11.44
N LEU A 204 6.95 -15.81 10.35
CA LEU A 204 5.68 -16.50 10.14
C LEU A 204 5.83 -17.56 9.04
N THR A 205 5.20 -18.72 9.28
CA THR A 205 5.02 -19.73 8.25
C THR A 205 3.54 -19.84 7.92
N PHE A 206 3.21 -19.57 6.66
CA PHE A 206 1.87 -19.72 6.15
C PHE A 206 1.74 -21.07 5.44
N SER A 207 0.65 -21.79 5.74
CA SER A 207 0.29 -23.02 5.03
C SER A 207 -1.16 -22.87 4.59
N VAL A 208 -1.38 -22.84 3.29
CA VAL A 208 -2.70 -22.68 2.66
C VAL A 208 -3.04 -23.93 1.89
N GLN A 209 -4.21 -24.50 2.20
CA GLN A 209 -4.80 -25.58 1.43
C GLN A 209 -6.01 -25.06 0.64
N LEU A 210 -5.88 -25.01 -0.66
CA LEU A 210 -6.98 -24.74 -1.58
C LEU A 210 -7.72 -26.05 -1.85
N ARG A 211 -9.01 -26.09 -1.56
CA ARG A 211 -9.86 -27.27 -1.74
C ARG A 211 -10.81 -27.08 -2.93
N LYS A 212 -11.24 -28.18 -3.52
CA LYS A 212 -12.08 -28.19 -4.73
C LYS A 212 -11.39 -27.52 -5.93
N VAL A 213 -10.07 -27.62 -5.97
CA VAL A 213 -9.28 -27.19 -7.11
C VAL A 213 -9.48 -28.22 -8.23
N PRO A 214 -9.84 -27.84 -9.47
CA PRO A 214 -10.01 -28.79 -10.55
C PRO A 214 -8.74 -29.62 -10.77
N ARG A 215 -8.92 -30.88 -11.23
CA ARG A 215 -7.79 -31.74 -11.59
C ARG A 215 -7.03 -31.14 -12.75
N GLY A 216 -5.72 -31.16 -12.72
CA GLY A 216 -4.91 -30.61 -13.79
C GLY A 216 -3.50 -30.24 -13.37
N GLU A 217 -2.80 -29.65 -14.30
CA GLU A 217 -1.48 -29.08 -14.07
C GLU A 217 -1.59 -27.59 -13.79
N TYR A 218 -0.86 -27.17 -12.76
CA TYR A 218 -0.82 -25.78 -12.31
C TYR A 218 0.60 -25.25 -12.33
N ARG A 219 0.77 -24.03 -12.84
CA ARG A 219 1.99 -23.25 -12.71
C ARG A 219 1.85 -22.33 -11.51
N ILE A 220 2.80 -22.39 -10.61
CA ILE A 220 2.84 -21.55 -9.42
C ILE A 220 4.03 -20.62 -9.54
N GLN A 221 3.77 -19.30 -9.44
CA GLN A 221 4.75 -18.24 -9.50
C GLN A 221 4.76 -17.52 -8.17
N CYS A 222 5.91 -17.41 -7.54
CA CYS A 222 6.08 -16.70 -6.28
C CYS A 222 7.01 -15.51 -6.49
N TYR A 223 6.55 -14.34 -6.12
CA TYR A 223 7.32 -13.11 -6.04
C TYR A 223 7.46 -12.73 -4.58
N LYS A 224 8.69 -12.49 -4.13
CA LYS A 224 8.93 -12.21 -2.71
C LYS A 224 9.85 -10.99 -2.57
N ILE A 225 9.49 -10.10 -1.65
CA ILE A 225 10.32 -8.97 -1.25
C ILE A 225 10.87 -9.25 0.13
N THR A 226 12.18 -9.25 0.21
CA THR A 226 12.97 -9.48 1.41
C THR A 226 13.94 -8.32 1.62
N ARG A 227 14.68 -8.33 2.71
CA ARG A 227 15.77 -7.38 2.91
C ARG A 227 16.96 -7.62 1.96
N GLU A 228 17.15 -8.87 1.58
CA GLU A 228 18.20 -9.31 0.69
C GLU A 228 17.88 -9.03 -0.79
N GLN A 229 16.58 -9.01 -1.14
CA GLN A 229 16.12 -8.77 -2.51
C GLN A 229 14.76 -8.09 -2.54
N GLY A 230 14.62 -7.05 -3.34
CA GLY A 230 13.43 -6.22 -3.41
C GLY A 230 13.45 -5.03 -2.45
N SER A 231 14.57 -4.83 -1.72
CA SER A 231 14.77 -3.71 -0.80
C SER A 231 15.95 -2.83 -1.20
N PRO A 232 15.72 -1.79 -2.03
CA PRO A 232 16.75 -0.81 -2.37
C PRO A 232 17.34 -0.08 -1.18
N TYR A 233 16.57 0.10 -0.11
CA TYR A 233 17.08 0.66 1.13
C TYR A 233 18.19 -0.19 1.74
N ASP A 234 18.02 -1.51 1.82
CA ASP A 234 19.03 -2.40 2.39
C ASP A 234 20.31 -2.43 1.53
N CYS A 235 20.18 -2.39 0.20
CA CYS A 235 21.29 -2.24 -0.71
C CYS A 235 22.06 -0.93 -0.47
N TRP A 236 21.36 0.20 -0.40
CA TRP A 236 21.95 1.51 -0.11
C TRP A 236 22.60 1.56 1.28
N ALA A 237 21.97 0.97 2.29
CA ALA A 237 22.51 0.90 3.65
C ALA A 237 23.80 0.05 3.71
N ALA A 238 23.85 -1.06 2.97
CA ALA A 238 25.03 -1.90 2.86
C ALA A 238 26.24 -1.19 2.21
N MET A 239 25.97 -0.19 1.36
CA MET A 239 27.00 0.68 0.76
C MET A 239 27.49 1.77 1.73
N GLY A 240 26.99 1.83 2.95
CA GLY A 240 27.30 2.86 3.94
C GLY A 240 26.38 4.08 3.91
N ALA A 241 25.25 3.97 3.23
CA ALA A 241 24.24 5.02 3.12
C ALA A 241 24.78 6.35 2.58
N PRO A 242 25.39 6.37 1.38
CA PRO A 242 26.01 7.57 0.81
C PRO A 242 24.97 8.68 0.58
N GLU A 243 25.37 9.94 0.81
CA GLU A 243 24.50 11.12 0.53
C GLU A 243 24.45 11.43 -0.96
N ALA A 244 25.57 11.23 -1.65
CA ALA A 244 25.68 11.38 -3.09
C ALA A 244 26.05 10.05 -3.71
N MET A 245 25.35 9.68 -4.77
CA MET A 245 25.56 8.41 -5.47
C MET A 245 25.98 8.66 -6.90
N THR A 246 26.91 7.86 -7.40
CA THR A 246 27.25 7.80 -8.83
C THR A 246 26.12 7.18 -9.64
N SER A 247 26.19 7.28 -10.96
CA SER A 247 25.21 6.65 -11.86
C SER A 247 25.20 5.12 -11.72
N GLU A 248 26.36 4.52 -11.56
CA GLU A 248 26.53 3.08 -11.40
C GLU A 248 25.96 2.59 -10.07
N GLU A 249 26.16 3.34 -8.99
CA GLU A 249 25.58 3.03 -7.67
C GLU A 249 24.06 3.11 -7.71
N LYS A 250 23.49 4.15 -8.35
CA LYS A 250 22.04 4.27 -8.55
C LYS A 250 21.47 3.11 -9.35
N GLU A 251 22.14 2.72 -10.44
CA GLU A 251 21.72 1.60 -11.27
C GLU A 251 21.73 0.28 -10.48
N MET A 252 22.79 0.03 -9.70
CA MET A 252 22.89 -1.14 -8.83
C MET A 252 21.74 -1.19 -7.81
N ILE A 253 21.43 -0.05 -7.17
CA ILE A 253 20.33 0.03 -6.20
C ILE A 253 18.99 -0.17 -6.90
N CYS A 254 18.79 0.37 -8.11
CA CYS A 254 17.57 0.16 -8.89
C CYS A 254 17.36 -1.34 -9.19
N HIS A 255 18.41 -2.06 -9.56
CA HIS A 255 18.33 -3.51 -9.81
C HIS A 255 18.01 -4.31 -8.55
N SER A 256 18.35 -3.82 -7.36
CA SER A 256 17.99 -4.46 -6.10
C SER A 256 16.51 -4.37 -5.74
N ALA A 257 15.73 -3.56 -6.49
CA ALA A 257 14.29 -3.41 -6.28
C ALA A 257 13.45 -4.57 -6.84
N ASP A 258 14.03 -5.41 -7.70
CA ASP A 258 13.32 -6.54 -8.27
C ASP A 258 13.07 -7.60 -7.18
N PRO A 259 11.85 -8.14 -7.07
CA PRO A 259 11.55 -9.19 -6.12
C PRO A 259 12.27 -10.50 -6.47
N GLU A 260 12.53 -11.31 -5.46
CA GLU A 260 12.88 -12.71 -5.68
C GLU A 260 11.74 -13.38 -6.47
N TYR A 261 12.11 -14.17 -7.46
CA TYR A 261 11.15 -14.86 -8.32
C TYR A 261 11.42 -16.35 -8.34
N ARG A 262 10.38 -17.14 -8.02
CA ARG A 262 10.41 -18.61 -8.11
C ARG A 262 9.21 -19.09 -8.93
N VAL A 263 9.42 -20.15 -9.71
CA VAL A 263 8.35 -20.79 -10.47
C VAL A 263 8.49 -22.30 -10.39
N TRP A 264 7.37 -22.99 -10.20
CA TRP A 264 7.29 -24.45 -10.23
C TRP A 264 5.94 -24.92 -10.75
N ARG A 265 5.78 -26.21 -10.89
CA ARG A 265 4.53 -26.84 -11.30
C ARG A 265 4.05 -27.81 -10.24
N GLU A 266 2.72 -27.90 -10.10
CA GLU A 266 2.03 -28.86 -9.24
C GLU A 266 0.93 -29.54 -10.04
N THR A 267 0.71 -30.81 -9.73
CA THR A 267 -0.40 -31.59 -10.33
C THR A 267 -1.46 -31.83 -9.27
N VAL A 268 -2.67 -31.39 -9.54
CA VAL A 268 -3.83 -31.65 -8.69
C VAL A 268 -4.54 -32.91 -9.16
N GLY A 269 -4.55 -33.92 -8.29
CA GLY A 269 -5.18 -35.21 -8.52
C GLY A 269 -6.61 -35.31 -8.01
N GLU A 270 -7.03 -36.53 -7.64
CA GLU A 270 -8.40 -36.83 -7.21
C GLU A 270 -8.84 -36.14 -5.94
N GLU A 271 -7.93 -35.83 -5.06
CA GLU A 271 -8.21 -35.14 -3.79
C GLU A 271 -8.64 -33.69 -3.99
N GLN A 272 -8.41 -33.13 -5.17
CA GLN A 272 -8.73 -31.74 -5.53
C GLN A 272 -8.18 -30.72 -4.52
N ILE A 273 -6.99 -31.00 -3.99
CA ILE A 273 -6.30 -30.14 -3.03
C ILE A 273 -4.99 -29.65 -3.64
N LEU A 274 -4.76 -28.35 -3.55
CA LEU A 274 -3.47 -27.73 -3.86
C LEU A 274 -2.97 -27.02 -2.59
N SER A 275 -1.76 -27.36 -2.17
CA SER A 275 -1.16 -26.82 -0.95
C SER A 275 -0.01 -25.90 -1.28
N VAL A 276 0.01 -24.74 -0.65
CA VAL A 276 1.09 -23.76 -0.79
C VAL A 276 1.62 -23.40 0.59
N GLN A 277 2.93 -23.37 0.72
CA GLN A 277 3.60 -22.96 1.95
C GLN A 277 4.59 -21.83 1.66
N GLU A 278 4.59 -20.81 2.52
CA GLU A 278 5.53 -19.70 2.44
C GLU A 278 6.02 -19.31 3.84
N HIS A 279 7.30 -18.93 3.92
CA HIS A 279 7.92 -18.47 5.15
C HIS A 279 8.36 -17.02 4.99
N LEU A 280 7.91 -16.16 5.90
CA LEU A 280 8.22 -14.74 5.89
C LEU A 280 8.93 -14.32 7.17
N LYS A 281 10.09 -13.69 7.02
CA LYS A 281 10.68 -12.89 8.08
C LYS A 281 9.85 -11.62 8.31
N VAL A 282 10.16 -10.91 9.37
CA VAL A 282 9.52 -9.61 9.66
C VAL A 282 9.75 -8.63 8.50
N HIS A 283 8.69 -7.92 8.11
CA HIS A 283 8.64 -6.96 6.98
C HIS A 283 8.81 -7.56 5.58
N GLU A 284 8.74 -8.89 5.44
CA GLU A 284 8.69 -9.50 4.13
C GLU A 284 7.25 -9.62 3.61
N VAL A 285 7.12 -9.59 2.31
CA VAL A 285 5.87 -9.85 1.59
C VAL A 285 6.09 -10.84 0.47
N ALA A 286 5.10 -11.67 0.17
CA ALA A 286 5.12 -12.57 -0.97
C ALA A 286 3.77 -12.56 -1.70
N CYS A 287 3.81 -12.62 -3.01
CA CYS A 287 2.64 -12.81 -3.85
C CYS A 287 2.80 -14.10 -4.65
N ILE A 288 1.83 -15.00 -4.50
CA ILE A 288 1.79 -16.27 -5.22
C ILE A 288 0.66 -16.22 -6.23
N GLU A 289 0.97 -16.46 -7.51
CA GLU A 289 0.00 -16.63 -8.58
C GLU A 289 -0.04 -18.12 -8.96
N ILE A 290 -1.24 -18.69 -8.91
CA ILE A 290 -1.53 -20.08 -9.28
C ILE A 290 -2.36 -20.05 -10.57
N ILE A 291 -1.84 -20.61 -11.64
CA ILE A 291 -2.42 -20.55 -12.97
C ILE A 291 -2.64 -21.97 -13.47
N CYS A 292 -3.87 -22.30 -13.79
CA CYS A 292 -4.18 -23.58 -14.44
C CYS A 292 -3.58 -23.63 -15.85
N LEU A 293 -2.86 -24.69 -16.17
CA LEU A 293 -2.29 -24.91 -17.50
C LEU A 293 -3.18 -25.83 -18.34
N ASN A 294 -3.64 -26.91 -17.73
CA ASN A 294 -4.50 -27.92 -18.39
C ASN A 294 -5.45 -28.53 -17.36
N HIS A 295 -6.71 -28.70 -17.74
CA HIS A 295 -7.65 -29.52 -16.98
C HIS A 295 -7.53 -30.98 -17.39
N HIS A 296 -7.40 -31.88 -16.46
CA HIS A 296 -7.62 -33.31 -16.70
C HIS A 296 -9.11 -33.60 -16.56
N GLN A 297 -9.74 -34.01 -17.63
CA GLN A 297 -11.13 -34.50 -17.66
C GLN A 297 -11.32 -35.79 -16.84
#